data_a8d11af4435964abdb1aeecd32b63d37
#
_entry.id   a8d11af4435964abdb1aeecd32b63d37
#
_cell.length_a   1.000
_cell.length_b   1.000
_cell.length_c   1.000
_cell.angle_alpha   90.00
_cell.angle_beta   90.00
_cell.angle_gamma   90.00
#
_symmetry.space_group_name_H-M   'P 1'
#
loop_
_entity.id
_entity.type
_entity.pdbx_description
1 polymer ?
#
loop_
_entity_poly.entity_id
_entity_poly.type
_entity_poly.pdbx_seq_one_letter_code
_entity_poly.pdbx_strand_id
1 'polypeptide(L)'
;AMLDIGEASELDITEKDFDFVYNINVKGAFYGLKYVMPIMKQQKAGSIVNTASVAGLIGSPNMMLYNSSKHALMGINKVAALEAAPFNVRVNTVNPGVINTQMMRNIESKVAPGAAEAAQAAYNDAVPMKRYGEPEEVANVITFLLSDEATYVSSSSFTIDGALYNV
;
A
#
# COMPACT_ATOMS: atom_id res chain seq x y z
N ALA A 1 4.74 6.10 4.72
CA ALA A 1 6.16 6.37 4.98
C ALA A 1 6.95 5.08 4.78
N MET A 2 8.12 5.20 4.26
CA MET A 2 9.08 4.13 4.08
C MET A 2 10.40 4.68 4.60
N LEU A 3 10.98 4.03 5.60
CA LEU A 3 12.30 4.37 6.09
C LEU A 3 13.34 4.01 5.04
N ASP A 4 14.51 4.61 5.19
CA ASP A 4 15.64 4.32 4.35
C ASP A 4 15.88 2.81 4.28
N ILE A 5 15.65 2.26 3.10
CA ILE A 5 16.10 0.93 2.76
C ILE A 5 17.59 1.08 2.44
N GLY A 6 18.39 1.34 3.47
CA GLY A 6 19.82 1.15 3.44
C GLY A 6 20.14 -0.21 4.02
N GLU A 7 21.38 -0.53 4.17
CA GLU A 7 21.90 -1.77 4.76
C GLU A 7 21.60 -1.95 6.26
N ALA A 8 20.57 -1.26 6.79
CA ALA A 8 20.16 -1.40 8.17
C ALA A 8 19.58 -2.79 8.39
N SER A 9 20.35 -3.62 9.10
CA SER A 9 19.80 -4.85 9.66
C SER A 9 18.64 -4.51 10.60
N GLU A 10 17.74 -5.46 10.87
CA GLU A 10 16.70 -5.29 11.88
C GLU A 10 17.23 -4.85 13.25
N LEU A 11 18.52 -5.03 13.52
CA LEU A 11 19.19 -4.62 14.74
C LEU A 11 19.49 -3.12 14.81
N ASP A 12 19.49 -2.42 13.67
CA ASP A 12 19.74 -0.98 13.58
C ASP A 12 18.43 -0.14 13.63
N ILE A 13 17.28 -0.79 13.62
CA ILE A 13 15.95 -0.14 13.69
C ILE A 13 15.73 0.37 15.11
N THR A 14 15.50 1.68 15.23
CA THR A 14 15.20 2.32 16.52
C THR A 14 13.69 2.37 16.78
N GLU A 15 13.30 2.60 18.05
CA GLU A 15 11.91 2.85 18.43
C GLU A 15 11.32 4.07 17.70
N LYS A 16 12.13 5.10 17.45
CA LYS A 16 11.71 6.28 16.67
C LYS A 16 11.34 5.91 15.23
N ASP A 17 12.09 5.01 14.63
CA ASP A 17 11.81 4.54 13.28
C ASP A 17 10.51 3.75 13.22
N PHE A 18 10.30 2.88 14.22
CA PHE A 18 9.06 2.16 14.39
C PHE A 18 7.88 3.12 14.51
N ASP A 19 7.95 4.06 15.42
CA ASP A 19 6.90 5.05 15.66
C ASP A 19 6.64 5.90 14.41
N PHE A 20 7.66 6.33 13.72
CA PHE A 20 7.52 7.12 12.49
C PHE A 20 6.73 6.36 11.42
N VAL A 21 7.13 5.12 11.12
CA VAL A 21 6.46 4.33 10.08
C VAL A 21 5.03 3.98 10.49
N TYR A 22 4.83 3.53 11.74
CA TYR A 22 3.51 3.11 12.20
C TYR A 22 2.55 4.28 12.42
N ASN A 23 3.03 5.43 12.87
CA ASN A 23 2.18 6.63 13.00
C ASN A 23 1.62 7.07 11.66
N ILE A 24 2.40 6.98 10.59
CA ILE A 24 1.94 7.37 9.25
C ILE A 24 1.13 6.26 8.59
N ASN A 25 1.68 5.05 8.48
CA ASN A 25 1.08 3.99 7.67
C ASN A 25 -0.12 3.32 8.34
N VAL A 26 -0.12 3.21 9.67
CA VAL A 26 -1.13 2.47 10.44
C VAL A 26 -2.09 3.43 11.14
N LYS A 27 -1.57 4.31 12.02
CA LYS A 27 -2.42 5.27 12.75
C LYS A 27 -3.11 6.26 11.82
N GLY A 28 -2.43 6.72 10.76
CA GLY A 28 -3.05 7.61 9.77
C GLY A 28 -4.31 7.00 9.15
N ALA A 29 -4.21 5.75 8.66
CA ALA A 29 -5.35 5.05 8.10
C ALA A 29 -6.43 4.74 9.17
N PHE A 30 -6.02 4.32 10.36
CA PHE A 30 -6.93 4.09 11.48
C PHE A 30 -7.75 5.35 11.82
N TYR A 31 -7.11 6.51 11.92
CA TYR A 31 -7.82 7.75 12.20
C TYR A 31 -8.72 8.18 11.05
N GLY A 32 -8.30 7.98 9.79
CA GLY A 32 -9.16 8.18 8.64
C GLY A 32 -10.47 7.38 8.78
N LEU A 33 -10.35 6.08 9.02
CA LEU A 33 -11.51 5.20 9.24
C LEU A 33 -12.33 5.63 10.47
N LYS A 34 -11.69 5.93 11.60
CA LYS A 34 -12.34 6.32 12.85
C LYS A 34 -13.28 7.53 12.67
N TYR A 35 -12.88 8.50 11.86
CA TYR A 35 -13.65 9.73 11.70
C TYR A 35 -14.60 9.68 10.51
N VAL A 36 -14.28 8.96 9.46
CA VAL A 36 -15.09 8.91 8.23
C VAL A 36 -16.19 7.84 8.31
N MET A 37 -15.90 6.65 8.86
CA MET A 37 -16.88 5.55 8.91
C MET A 37 -18.18 5.88 9.64
N PRO A 38 -18.21 6.56 10.79
CA PRO A 38 -19.48 6.92 11.44
C PRO A 38 -20.38 7.78 10.56
N ILE A 39 -19.78 8.70 9.80
CA ILE A 39 -20.49 9.58 8.87
C ILE A 39 -21.09 8.75 7.73
N MET A 40 -20.28 7.90 7.08
CA MET A 40 -20.75 7.05 5.98
C MET A 40 -21.80 6.03 6.44
N LYS A 41 -21.64 5.45 7.64
CA LYS A 41 -22.65 4.55 8.24
C LYS A 41 -23.99 5.26 8.46
N GLN A 42 -23.98 6.50 8.92
CA GLN A 42 -25.19 7.33 9.07
C GLN A 42 -25.84 7.64 7.71
N GLN A 43 -25.03 7.92 6.70
CA GLN A 43 -25.48 8.15 5.32
C GLN A 43 -26.02 6.88 4.65
N LYS A 44 -25.67 5.69 5.17
CA LYS A 44 -25.92 4.37 4.55
C LYS A 44 -25.36 4.27 3.12
N ALA A 45 -24.28 4.97 2.87
CA ALA A 45 -23.59 5.00 1.59
C ALA A 45 -22.14 5.46 1.79
N GLY A 46 -21.21 4.84 1.08
CA GLY A 46 -19.81 5.25 1.07
C GLY A 46 -18.89 4.20 0.47
N SER A 47 -17.73 4.65 0.03
CA SER A 47 -16.65 3.77 -0.41
C SER A 47 -15.32 4.31 0.08
N ILE A 48 -14.52 3.44 0.68
CA ILE A 48 -13.19 3.75 1.20
C ILE A 48 -12.19 2.85 0.50
N VAL A 49 -11.10 3.43 0.03
CA VAL A 49 -9.98 2.68 -0.53
C VAL A 49 -8.71 3.04 0.23
N ASN A 50 -8.09 2.04 0.86
CA ASN A 50 -6.82 2.18 1.55
C ASN A 50 -5.67 1.77 0.62
N THR A 51 -4.66 2.62 0.49
CA THR A 51 -3.46 2.30 -0.30
C THR A 51 -2.47 1.52 0.56
N ALA A 52 -2.48 0.19 0.39
CA ALA A 52 -1.50 -0.70 1.01
C ALA A 52 -0.22 -0.80 0.15
N SER A 53 0.19 -2.00 -0.22
CA SER A 53 1.32 -2.32 -1.10
C SER A 53 1.36 -3.82 -1.30
N VAL A 54 2.04 -4.33 -2.32
CA VAL A 54 2.45 -5.75 -2.38
C VAL A 54 3.25 -6.16 -1.14
N ALA A 55 3.96 -5.22 -0.52
CA ALA A 55 4.64 -5.40 0.77
C ALA A 55 3.70 -5.72 1.95
N GLY A 56 2.39 -5.56 1.79
CA GLY A 56 1.37 -6.02 2.74
C GLY A 56 0.91 -7.47 2.50
N LEU A 57 1.47 -8.13 1.49
CA LEU A 57 1.13 -9.50 1.07
C LEU A 57 2.32 -10.44 1.13
N ILE A 58 3.55 -9.91 1.02
CA ILE A 58 4.81 -10.66 1.02
C ILE A 58 5.78 -10.15 2.07
N GLY A 59 6.81 -10.93 2.36
CA GLY A 59 7.99 -10.50 3.11
C GLY A 59 9.10 -10.05 2.17
N SER A 60 9.83 -9.01 2.55
CA SER A 60 11.02 -8.55 1.82
C SER A 60 12.17 -8.33 2.80
N PRO A 61 13.38 -8.83 2.52
CA PRO A 61 14.54 -8.56 3.38
C PRO A 61 14.73 -7.05 3.59
N ASN A 62 15.20 -6.68 4.77
CA ASN A 62 15.48 -5.29 5.17
C ASN A 62 14.28 -4.33 5.15
N MET A 63 13.05 -4.85 5.10
CA MET A 63 11.81 -4.05 5.03
C MET A 63 10.85 -4.35 6.19
N MET A 64 11.34 -4.77 7.36
CA MET A 64 10.53 -5.23 8.47
C MET A 64 9.41 -4.23 8.84
N LEU A 65 9.75 -2.97 9.08
CA LEU A 65 8.77 -1.96 9.50
C LEU A 65 7.75 -1.63 8.40
N TYR A 66 8.23 -1.52 7.16
CA TYR A 66 7.33 -1.22 6.06
C TYR A 66 6.38 -2.37 5.79
N ASN A 67 6.90 -3.59 5.63
CA ASN A 67 6.07 -4.78 5.37
C ASN A 67 5.07 -5.00 6.50
N SER A 68 5.51 -4.99 7.78
CA SER A 68 4.61 -5.18 8.91
C SER A 68 3.53 -4.11 9.01
N SER A 69 3.87 -2.84 8.74
CA SER A 69 2.89 -1.75 8.72
C SER A 69 1.84 -1.91 7.61
N LYS A 70 2.24 -2.41 6.44
CA LYS A 70 1.32 -2.67 5.32
C LYS A 70 0.45 -3.92 5.56
N HIS A 71 0.98 -4.95 6.22
CA HIS A 71 0.17 -6.08 6.71
C HIS A 71 -0.85 -5.64 7.78
N ALA A 72 -0.44 -4.77 8.71
CA ALA A 72 -1.36 -4.20 9.71
C ALA A 72 -2.53 -3.44 9.04
N LEU A 73 -2.24 -2.67 7.98
CA LEU A 73 -3.26 -1.98 7.20
C LEU A 73 -4.25 -2.95 6.53
N MET A 74 -3.76 -4.09 6.02
CA MET A 74 -4.62 -5.13 5.46
C MET A 74 -5.58 -5.71 6.52
N GLY A 75 -5.08 -5.94 7.75
CA GLY A 75 -5.91 -6.38 8.87
C GLY A 75 -6.98 -5.36 9.25
N ILE A 76 -6.60 -4.09 9.39
CA ILE A 76 -7.52 -2.98 9.67
C ILE A 76 -8.62 -2.90 8.59
N ASN A 77 -8.25 -3.01 7.32
CA ASN A 77 -9.20 -2.95 6.20
C ASN A 77 -10.24 -4.06 6.26
N LYS A 78 -9.84 -5.30 6.56
CA LYS A 78 -10.75 -6.45 6.66
C LYS A 78 -11.80 -6.25 7.74
N VAL A 79 -11.38 -5.81 8.93
CA VAL A 79 -12.31 -5.53 10.04
C VAL A 79 -13.24 -4.38 9.70
N ALA A 80 -12.68 -3.27 9.19
CA ALA A 80 -13.46 -2.10 8.79
C ALA A 80 -14.53 -2.45 7.73
N ALA A 81 -14.19 -3.30 6.76
CA ALA A 81 -15.13 -3.73 5.72
C ALA A 81 -16.30 -4.54 6.31
N LEU A 82 -16.02 -5.47 7.22
CA LEU A 82 -17.07 -6.27 7.89
C LEU A 82 -18.02 -5.38 8.71
N GLU A 83 -17.46 -4.43 9.46
CA GLU A 83 -18.24 -3.52 10.29
C GLU A 83 -19.02 -2.46 9.50
N ALA A 84 -18.58 -2.14 8.27
CA ALA A 84 -19.19 -1.15 7.41
C ALA A 84 -20.28 -1.73 6.48
N ALA A 85 -20.14 -3.00 6.11
CA ALA A 85 -21.02 -3.66 5.12
C ALA A 85 -22.53 -3.60 5.46
N PRO A 86 -22.99 -3.81 6.73
CA PRO A 86 -24.41 -3.70 7.07
C PRO A 86 -25.01 -2.31 6.83
N PHE A 87 -24.16 -1.29 6.64
CA PHE A 87 -24.56 0.09 6.40
C PHE A 87 -24.38 0.51 4.93
N ASN A 88 -24.19 -0.45 4.03
CA ASN A 88 -23.93 -0.18 2.61
C ASN A 88 -22.70 0.71 2.39
N VAL A 89 -21.67 0.53 3.21
CA VAL A 89 -20.36 1.18 3.07
C VAL A 89 -19.31 0.13 2.69
N ARG A 90 -18.57 0.37 1.62
CA ARG A 90 -17.55 -0.53 1.10
C ARG A 90 -16.16 -0.09 1.54
N VAL A 91 -15.30 -1.03 1.86
CA VAL A 91 -13.91 -0.74 2.25
C VAL A 91 -12.99 -1.75 1.56
N ASN A 92 -12.07 -1.26 0.73
CA ASN A 92 -11.16 -2.08 -0.07
C ASN A 92 -9.72 -1.61 0.07
N THR A 93 -8.77 -2.41 -0.40
CA THR A 93 -7.37 -2.01 -0.54
C THR A 93 -6.89 -2.11 -1.98
N VAL A 94 -6.00 -1.21 -2.35
CA VAL A 94 -5.12 -1.36 -3.49
C VAL A 94 -3.71 -1.68 -3.01
N ASN A 95 -3.03 -2.58 -3.71
CA ASN A 95 -1.70 -3.07 -3.38
C ASN A 95 -0.76 -2.82 -4.58
N PRO A 96 -0.26 -1.58 -4.75
CA PRO A 96 0.69 -1.28 -5.80
C PRO A 96 2.01 -2.02 -5.60
N GLY A 97 2.61 -2.43 -6.71
CA GLY A 97 3.99 -2.92 -6.78
C GLY A 97 4.98 -1.78 -7.00
N VAL A 98 5.83 -1.93 -8.00
CA VAL A 98 6.82 -0.93 -8.39
C VAL A 98 6.17 0.11 -9.29
N ILE A 99 5.91 1.30 -8.75
CA ILE A 99 5.23 2.40 -9.45
C ILE A 99 6.19 3.56 -9.66
N ASN A 100 6.16 4.17 -10.85
CA ASN A 100 7.03 5.28 -11.27
C ASN A 100 6.74 6.56 -10.46
N THR A 101 7.37 6.68 -9.30
CA THR A 101 7.15 7.78 -8.35
C THR A 101 8.47 8.28 -7.78
N GLN A 102 8.45 9.45 -7.13
CA GLN A 102 9.60 9.97 -6.41
C GLN A 102 10.12 9.00 -5.33
N MET A 103 9.23 8.20 -4.72
CA MET A 103 9.63 7.17 -3.75
C MET A 103 10.59 6.16 -4.39
N MET A 104 10.28 5.67 -5.60
CA MET A 104 11.16 4.75 -6.30
C MET A 104 12.48 5.40 -6.72
N ARG A 105 12.46 6.66 -7.18
CA ARG A 105 13.70 7.41 -7.47
C ARG A 105 14.62 7.48 -6.24
N ASN A 106 14.04 7.70 -5.07
CA ASN A 106 14.80 7.75 -3.82
C ASN A 106 15.37 6.38 -3.44
N ILE A 107 14.60 5.30 -3.64
CA ILE A 107 15.04 3.93 -3.39
C ILE A 107 16.22 3.57 -4.32
N GLU A 108 16.06 3.78 -5.62
CA GLU A 108 17.09 3.49 -6.63
C GLU A 108 18.42 4.19 -6.31
N SER A 109 18.34 5.48 -5.95
CA SER A 109 19.54 6.25 -5.58
C SER A 109 20.23 5.74 -4.32
N LYS A 110 19.50 5.10 -3.39
CA LYS A 110 20.04 4.54 -2.16
C LYS A 110 20.60 3.13 -2.35
N VAL A 111 19.87 2.30 -3.08
CA VAL A 111 20.30 0.92 -3.36
C VAL A 111 21.53 0.89 -4.27
N ALA A 112 21.63 1.81 -5.21
CA ALA A 112 22.76 1.92 -6.12
C ALA A 112 23.25 3.38 -6.23
N PRO A 113 24.00 3.89 -5.25
CA PRO A 113 24.53 5.24 -5.30
C PRO A 113 25.38 5.47 -6.56
N GLY A 114 25.01 6.46 -7.38
CA GLY A 114 25.67 6.76 -8.66
C GLY A 114 25.31 5.81 -9.81
N ALA A 115 24.42 4.83 -9.62
CA ALA A 115 23.98 3.88 -10.64
C ALA A 115 22.46 3.65 -10.61
N ALA A 116 21.66 4.71 -10.38
CA ALA A 116 20.22 4.63 -10.25
C ALA A 116 19.52 4.00 -11.48
N GLU A 117 20.05 4.24 -12.69
CA GLU A 117 19.53 3.64 -13.92
C GLU A 117 19.70 2.12 -13.95
N ALA A 118 20.81 1.61 -13.42
CA ALA A 118 21.03 0.15 -13.30
C ALA A 118 20.06 -0.47 -12.27
N ALA A 119 19.80 0.22 -11.16
CA ALA A 119 18.80 -0.21 -10.20
C ALA A 119 17.39 -0.23 -10.82
N GLN A 120 17.03 0.81 -11.58
CA GLN A 120 15.76 0.86 -12.30
C GLN A 120 15.62 -0.30 -13.31
N ALA A 121 16.67 -0.59 -14.06
CA ALA A 121 16.69 -1.70 -15.00
C ALA A 121 16.48 -3.05 -14.27
N ALA A 122 17.14 -3.25 -13.13
CA ALA A 122 16.97 -4.46 -12.32
C ALA A 122 15.53 -4.61 -11.79
N TYR A 123 14.90 -3.53 -11.33
CA TYR A 123 13.49 -3.55 -10.93
C TYR A 123 12.57 -3.84 -12.11
N ASN A 124 12.81 -3.26 -13.30
CA ASN A 124 12.06 -3.58 -14.51
C ASN A 124 12.16 -5.08 -14.85
N ASP A 125 13.35 -5.63 -14.74
CA ASP A 125 13.58 -7.06 -15.05
C ASP A 125 12.90 -7.99 -14.03
N ALA A 126 12.79 -7.57 -12.78
CA ALA A 126 12.09 -8.33 -11.75
C ALA A 126 10.57 -8.37 -11.95
N VAL A 127 9.99 -7.32 -12.54
CA VAL A 127 8.54 -7.28 -12.86
C VAL A 127 8.26 -8.09 -14.11
N PRO A 128 7.33 -9.06 -14.12
CA PRO A 128 7.01 -9.84 -15.33
C PRO A 128 6.60 -8.98 -16.54
N MET A 129 5.89 -7.86 -16.33
CA MET A 129 5.55 -6.91 -17.40
C MET A 129 6.71 -6.02 -17.84
N LYS A 130 7.93 -6.20 -17.27
CA LYS A 130 9.19 -5.56 -17.68
C LYS A 130 9.17 -4.03 -17.66
N ARG A 131 8.34 -3.45 -16.84
CA ARG A 131 8.26 -2.00 -16.63
C ARG A 131 7.71 -1.65 -15.26
N TYR A 132 7.91 -0.41 -14.84
CA TYR A 132 7.16 0.17 -13.75
C TYR A 132 5.70 0.40 -14.16
N GLY A 133 4.79 0.32 -13.19
CA GLY A 133 3.45 0.85 -13.34
C GLY A 133 3.46 2.38 -13.24
N GLU A 134 2.49 3.02 -13.85
CA GLU A 134 2.31 4.47 -13.73
C GLU A 134 1.29 4.80 -12.63
N PRO A 135 1.41 5.96 -11.96
CA PRO A 135 0.45 6.38 -10.93
C PRO A 135 -1.00 6.36 -11.40
N GLU A 136 -1.25 6.68 -12.68
CA GLU A 136 -2.56 6.66 -13.30
C GLU A 136 -3.18 5.27 -13.34
N GLU A 137 -2.36 4.21 -13.50
CA GLU A 137 -2.84 2.82 -13.49
C GLU A 137 -3.38 2.44 -12.10
N VAL A 138 -2.76 2.94 -11.03
CA VAL A 138 -3.28 2.78 -9.67
C VAL A 138 -4.54 3.62 -9.45
N ALA A 139 -4.55 4.87 -9.92
CA ALA A 139 -5.67 5.78 -9.81
C ALA A 139 -6.92 5.24 -10.50
N ASN A 140 -6.78 4.58 -11.66
CA ASN A 140 -7.89 3.97 -12.38
C ASN A 140 -8.59 2.88 -11.55
N VAL A 141 -7.84 2.02 -10.87
CA VAL A 141 -8.41 1.01 -9.97
C VAL A 141 -9.09 1.65 -8.76
N ILE A 142 -8.47 2.68 -8.17
CA ILE A 142 -9.08 3.44 -7.06
C ILE A 142 -10.41 4.06 -7.50
N THR A 143 -10.43 4.69 -8.67
CA THR A 143 -11.64 5.32 -9.22
C THR A 143 -12.76 4.30 -9.43
N PHE A 144 -12.46 3.13 -10.01
CA PHE A 144 -13.42 2.04 -10.13
C PHE A 144 -13.97 1.62 -8.76
N LEU A 145 -13.09 1.40 -7.76
CA LEU A 145 -13.50 0.98 -6.43
C LEU A 145 -14.34 2.02 -5.69
N LEU A 146 -14.15 3.30 -5.97
CA LEU A 146 -14.94 4.39 -5.39
C LEU A 146 -16.27 4.60 -6.09
N SER A 147 -16.42 4.14 -7.33
CA SER A 147 -17.61 4.34 -8.16
C SER A 147 -18.75 3.35 -7.83
N ASP A 148 -19.92 3.61 -8.37
CA ASP A 148 -21.10 2.72 -8.27
C ASP A 148 -20.97 1.45 -9.13
N GLU A 149 -19.95 1.33 -9.97
CA GLU A 149 -19.66 0.11 -10.71
C GLU A 149 -19.13 -1.02 -9.81
N ALA A 150 -18.63 -0.67 -8.61
CA ALA A 150 -18.06 -1.61 -7.63
C ALA A 150 -19.03 -1.91 -6.45
N THR A 151 -20.35 -1.87 -6.66
CA THR A 151 -21.35 -1.98 -5.57
C THR A 151 -21.27 -3.25 -4.74
N TYR A 152 -20.79 -4.35 -5.29
CA TYR A 152 -20.66 -5.63 -4.57
C TYR A 152 -19.20 -5.98 -4.23
N VAL A 153 -18.29 -4.99 -4.32
CA VAL A 153 -16.86 -5.15 -4.04
C VAL A 153 -16.52 -4.52 -2.69
N SER A 154 -16.34 -5.34 -1.67
CA SER A 154 -15.91 -4.91 -0.33
C SER A 154 -14.97 -5.96 0.28
N SER A 155 -14.08 -5.55 1.18
CA SER A 155 -13.03 -6.37 1.80
C SER A 155 -12.03 -6.98 0.80
N SER A 156 -12.03 -6.50 -0.43
CA SER A 156 -11.17 -7.00 -1.50
C SER A 156 -9.83 -6.28 -1.53
N SER A 157 -8.83 -6.98 -2.06
CA SER A 157 -7.46 -6.51 -2.18
C SER A 157 -7.04 -6.61 -3.64
N PHE A 158 -6.75 -5.47 -4.25
CA PHE A 158 -6.41 -5.37 -5.67
C PHE A 158 -4.92 -5.11 -5.84
N THR A 159 -4.19 -6.07 -6.41
CA THR A 159 -2.79 -5.87 -6.77
C THR A 159 -2.68 -5.16 -8.12
N ILE A 160 -1.80 -4.17 -8.18
CA ILE A 160 -1.46 -3.41 -9.39
C ILE A 160 0.07 -3.42 -9.48
N ASP A 161 0.64 -4.50 -9.99
CA ASP A 161 2.04 -4.81 -9.78
C ASP A 161 2.75 -5.48 -10.99
N GLY A 162 2.08 -5.58 -12.12
CA GLY A 162 2.62 -6.25 -13.31
C GLY A 162 2.92 -7.74 -13.08
N ALA A 163 2.15 -8.39 -12.22
CA ALA A 163 2.26 -9.79 -11.78
C ALA A 163 3.45 -10.10 -10.86
N LEU A 164 4.11 -9.07 -10.29
CA LEU A 164 5.29 -9.22 -9.41
C LEU A 164 5.00 -10.10 -8.18
N TYR A 165 3.82 -10.01 -7.61
CA TYR A 165 3.43 -10.76 -6.40
C TYR A 165 3.35 -12.29 -6.61
N ASN A 166 3.16 -12.73 -7.84
CA ASN A 166 2.92 -14.13 -8.16
C ASN A 166 4.16 -14.86 -8.72
N VAL A 167 5.34 -14.28 -8.62
CA VAL A 167 6.62 -14.86 -9.09
C VAL A 167 7.53 -15.22 -7.94
#